data_ffae79bec0a987a2617b728a9b9ac51b
#
_entry.id   ffae79bec0a987a2617b728a9b9ac51b
#
_cell.length_a   1.000
_cell.length_b   1.000
_cell.length_c   1.000
_cell.angle_alpha   90.00
_cell.angle_beta   90.00
_cell.angle_gamma   90.00
#
_symmetry.space_group_name_H-M   'P 1'
#
loop_
_entity.id
_entity.type
_entity.pdbx_description
1 polymer ?
#
loop_
_entity_poly.entity_id
_entity_poly.type
_entity_poly.pdbx_seq_one_letter_code
_entity_poly.pdbx_strand_id
1 'polypeptide(L)'
;MPVASPPAPSAAERIRSVCVSATGAMLAVDGHTAVDTPVHHLLDDGAFAVTAAADGDMTAAAGNATGVEAVLELTDHAPLALRSPVRSLVWIRGRLRRVPAPLVPALLDVIATDDPNPSLLQVNSVPCNDTQLSLLWLQTESAVIADATGAESVELRDLLAARPDPFCVLESSWLQHIDADHREVVDLLAARLPVSLRRGRIRPLGLDRYGLRLRVERADGEHDVRLPFAAPVNDVTGLGRAIRVLMGCPFLNGLRARRG
;
A
#
# COMPACT_ATOMS: atom_id res chain seq x y z
N MET A 1 -14.31 -29.69 -13.77
CA MET A 1 -13.50 -29.31 -12.61
C MET A 1 -13.54 -27.80 -12.49
N PRO A 2 -13.78 -27.22 -11.32
CA PRO A 2 -13.69 -25.77 -11.17
C PRO A 2 -12.25 -25.35 -11.50
N VAL A 3 -12.11 -24.41 -12.43
CA VAL A 3 -10.81 -23.77 -12.70
C VAL A 3 -10.45 -22.99 -11.46
N ALA A 4 -9.35 -23.36 -10.78
CA ALA A 4 -8.87 -22.63 -9.62
C ALA A 4 -8.65 -21.16 -10.05
N SER A 5 -9.18 -20.22 -9.26
CA SER A 5 -8.91 -18.80 -9.49
C SER A 5 -7.41 -18.56 -9.48
N PRO A 6 -6.88 -17.72 -10.38
CA PRO A 6 -5.46 -17.40 -10.37
C PRO A 6 -5.07 -16.80 -9.01
N PRO A 7 -3.85 -17.08 -8.52
CA PRO A 7 -3.40 -16.54 -7.25
C PRO A 7 -3.43 -15.01 -7.27
N ALA A 8 -3.90 -14.43 -6.17
CA ALA A 8 -3.99 -12.99 -5.95
C ALA A 8 -3.58 -12.67 -4.51
N PRO A 9 -3.15 -11.44 -4.21
CA PRO A 9 -2.81 -11.06 -2.84
C PRO A 9 -4.05 -11.12 -1.94
N SER A 10 -3.88 -11.65 -0.74
CA SER A 10 -4.90 -11.57 0.31
C SER A 10 -5.10 -10.12 0.77
N ALA A 11 -6.23 -9.81 1.42
CA ALA A 11 -6.46 -8.50 2.02
C ALA A 11 -5.36 -8.13 3.03
N ALA A 12 -4.89 -9.09 3.81
CA ALA A 12 -3.79 -8.88 4.77
C ALA A 12 -2.47 -8.51 4.08
N GLU A 13 -2.07 -9.20 3.01
CA GLU A 13 -0.88 -8.85 2.21
C GLU A 13 -1.01 -7.47 1.57
N ARG A 14 -2.21 -7.11 1.11
CA ARG A 14 -2.50 -5.78 0.55
C ARG A 14 -2.38 -4.68 1.59
N ILE A 15 -2.99 -4.86 2.79
CA ILE A 15 -2.85 -3.90 3.90
C ILE A 15 -1.38 -3.75 4.28
N ARG A 16 -0.63 -4.86 4.44
CA ARG A 16 0.80 -4.81 4.75
C ARG A 16 1.60 -4.03 3.71
N SER A 17 1.28 -4.20 2.43
CA SER A 17 1.95 -3.46 1.35
C SER A 17 1.60 -1.97 1.40
N VAL A 18 0.34 -1.62 1.65
CA VAL A 18 -0.09 -0.22 1.82
C VAL A 18 0.58 0.43 3.03
N CYS A 19 0.74 -0.29 4.15
CA CYS A 19 1.48 0.23 5.32
C CYS A 19 2.92 0.66 4.99
N VAL A 20 3.56 0.01 3.99
CA VAL A 20 4.93 0.34 3.57
C VAL A 20 4.96 1.41 2.48
N SER A 21 3.98 1.43 1.58
CA SER A 21 4.02 2.24 0.35
C SER A 21 3.09 3.46 0.34
N ALA A 22 2.19 3.59 1.32
CA ALA A 22 1.27 4.73 1.37
C ALA A 22 2.03 6.06 1.54
N THR A 23 1.70 7.01 0.69
CA THR A 23 2.29 8.37 0.71
C THR A 23 1.45 9.37 1.48
N GLY A 24 0.24 8.99 1.90
CA GLY A 24 -0.68 9.82 2.68
C GLY A 24 -1.31 9.01 3.81
N ALA A 25 -1.29 9.57 5.01
CA ALA A 25 -1.92 9.00 6.19
C ALA A 25 -2.62 10.08 6.98
N MET A 26 -3.86 9.82 7.38
CA MET A 26 -4.70 10.71 8.18
C MET A 26 -5.06 10.04 9.50
N LEU A 27 -4.90 10.76 10.60
CA LEU A 27 -5.32 10.33 11.94
C LEU A 27 -6.58 11.09 12.34
N ALA A 28 -7.63 10.35 12.69
CA ALA A 28 -8.92 10.89 13.10
C ALA A 28 -9.32 10.38 14.49
N VAL A 29 -9.84 11.30 15.32
CA VAL A 29 -10.45 11.03 16.62
C VAL A 29 -11.82 11.68 16.63
N ASP A 30 -12.81 11.02 17.20
CA ASP A 30 -14.18 11.56 17.23
C ASP A 30 -14.24 12.92 17.92
N GLY A 31 -15.01 13.84 17.34
CA GLY A 31 -15.11 15.22 17.82
C GLY A 31 -13.93 16.13 17.48
N HIS A 32 -12.90 15.66 16.79
CA HIS A 32 -11.73 16.43 16.36
C HIS A 32 -11.58 16.44 14.84
N THR A 33 -10.92 17.47 14.31
CA THR A 33 -10.56 17.51 12.88
C THR A 33 -9.45 16.48 12.62
N ALA A 34 -9.61 15.65 11.57
CA ALA A 34 -8.56 14.72 11.16
C ALA A 34 -7.29 15.46 10.75
N VAL A 35 -6.14 14.90 11.07
CA VAL A 35 -4.82 15.50 10.81
C VAL A 35 -3.94 14.56 10.00
N ASP A 36 -3.06 15.14 9.18
CA ASP A 36 -1.99 14.37 8.55
C ASP A 36 -1.04 13.79 9.59
N THR A 37 -0.65 12.53 9.40
CA THR A 37 0.41 11.89 10.17
C THR A 37 1.59 11.57 9.25
N PRO A 38 2.68 12.33 9.33
CA PRO A 38 3.83 12.14 8.43
C PRO A 38 4.62 10.86 8.71
N VAL A 39 4.42 10.26 9.89
CA VAL A 39 4.99 8.95 10.24
C VAL A 39 3.86 8.01 10.64
N HIS A 40 3.79 6.87 9.99
CA HIS A 40 2.93 5.74 10.35
C HIS A 40 3.72 4.46 10.15
N HIS A 41 3.92 3.70 11.19
CA HIS A 41 4.72 2.48 11.13
C HIS A 41 4.03 1.36 11.91
N LEU A 42 3.84 0.20 11.27
CA LEU A 42 3.26 -0.98 11.91
C LEU A 42 4.35 -1.75 12.67
N LEU A 43 4.19 -1.81 13.96
CA LEU A 43 5.09 -2.52 14.87
C LEU A 43 4.83 -4.03 14.90
N ASP A 44 5.78 -4.81 15.39
CA ASP A 44 5.71 -6.27 15.48
C ASP A 44 4.55 -6.79 16.35
N ASP A 45 4.12 -5.99 17.33
CA ASP A 45 2.97 -6.32 18.20
C ASP A 45 1.62 -5.95 17.57
N GLY A 46 1.63 -5.33 16.40
CA GLY A 46 0.44 -4.92 15.65
C GLY A 46 -0.09 -3.53 16.01
N ALA A 47 0.55 -2.81 16.92
CA ALA A 47 0.26 -1.41 17.11
C ALA A 47 0.88 -0.57 15.99
N PHE A 48 0.29 0.60 15.71
CA PHE A 48 0.91 1.59 14.84
C PHE A 48 1.59 2.68 15.66
N ALA A 49 2.84 2.97 15.36
CA ALA A 49 3.49 4.20 15.75
C ALA A 49 3.07 5.28 14.75
N VAL A 50 2.47 6.36 15.25
CA VAL A 50 2.02 7.49 14.42
C VAL A 50 2.48 8.81 15.06
N THR A 51 2.54 9.88 14.27
CA THR A 51 2.93 11.20 14.77
C THR A 51 1.81 12.21 14.60
N ALA A 52 1.74 13.14 15.54
CA ALA A 52 0.87 14.32 15.44
C ALA A 52 1.58 15.54 16.07
N ALA A 53 1.09 16.74 15.80
CA ALA A 53 1.62 17.96 16.41
C ALA A 53 1.64 17.85 17.94
N ALA A 54 2.76 18.21 18.56
CA ALA A 54 2.97 18.01 20.01
C ALA A 54 1.99 18.81 20.87
N ASP A 55 1.59 19.98 20.41
CA ASP A 55 0.62 20.89 21.01
C ASP A 55 -0.80 20.76 20.42
N GLY A 56 -1.01 19.78 19.52
CA GLY A 56 -2.26 19.58 18.83
C GLY A 56 -3.31 18.80 19.63
N ASP A 57 -4.56 18.90 19.17
CA ASP A 57 -5.72 18.25 19.80
C ASP A 57 -5.59 16.72 19.86
N MET A 58 -4.99 16.09 18.83
CA MET A 58 -4.76 14.64 18.79
C MET A 58 -3.84 14.18 19.90
N THR A 59 -2.75 14.93 20.13
CA THR A 59 -1.79 14.65 21.19
C THR A 59 -2.39 14.90 22.59
N ALA A 60 -3.23 15.91 22.71
CA ALA A 60 -3.97 16.18 23.94
C ALA A 60 -4.98 15.06 24.24
N ALA A 61 -5.78 14.65 23.26
CA ALA A 61 -6.76 13.55 23.39
C ALA A 61 -6.09 12.22 23.74
N ALA A 62 -4.95 11.91 23.12
CA ALA A 62 -4.15 10.71 23.40
C ALA A 62 -3.50 10.71 24.80
N GLY A 63 -3.49 11.83 25.51
CA GLY A 63 -2.95 11.98 26.86
C GLY A 63 -3.82 11.35 27.95
N ASN A 64 -5.05 10.94 27.66
CA ASN A 64 -5.94 10.28 28.62
C ASN A 64 -5.39 8.91 29.05
N ALA A 65 -5.51 8.57 30.34
CA ALA A 65 -4.98 7.32 30.87
C ALA A 65 -5.53 6.06 30.17
N THR A 66 -6.80 6.09 29.74
CA THR A 66 -7.45 5.02 28.99
C THR A 66 -7.21 5.06 27.48
N GLY A 67 -6.61 6.14 26.97
CA GLY A 67 -6.54 6.42 25.55
C GLY A 67 -7.88 6.85 24.94
N VAL A 68 -7.90 7.16 23.66
CA VAL A 68 -9.08 7.59 22.92
C VAL A 68 -9.26 6.71 21.67
N GLU A 69 -10.48 6.46 21.26
CA GLU A 69 -10.77 5.74 20.01
C GLU A 69 -10.31 6.60 18.82
N ALA A 70 -9.59 5.98 17.89
CA ALA A 70 -9.04 6.65 16.74
C ALA A 70 -9.06 5.76 15.49
N VAL A 71 -8.97 6.40 14.34
CA VAL A 71 -8.85 5.76 13.04
C VAL A 71 -7.62 6.35 12.33
N LEU A 72 -6.72 5.46 11.91
CA LEU A 72 -5.68 5.78 10.94
C LEU A 72 -6.18 5.37 9.56
N GLU A 73 -6.28 6.33 8.65
CA GLU A 73 -6.57 6.08 7.24
C GLU A 73 -5.29 6.18 6.44
N LEU A 74 -4.98 5.12 5.69
CA LEU A 74 -3.89 5.10 4.71
C LEU A 74 -4.48 5.10 3.31
N THR A 75 -4.04 6.02 2.46
CA THR A 75 -4.48 6.11 1.07
C THR A 75 -3.43 5.53 0.14
N ASP A 76 -3.83 4.48 -0.59
CA ASP A 76 -3.02 3.87 -1.64
C ASP A 76 -3.25 4.58 -2.97
N HIS A 77 -2.31 5.42 -3.38
CA HIS A 77 -2.36 6.12 -4.65
C HIS A 77 -1.62 5.36 -5.75
N ALA A 78 -2.18 5.38 -6.95
CA ALA A 78 -1.44 4.97 -8.13
C ALA A 78 -0.24 5.93 -8.35
N PRO A 79 0.95 5.41 -8.72
CA PRO A 79 2.14 6.26 -8.91
C PRO A 79 2.09 7.08 -10.21
N LEU A 80 1.03 6.98 -10.97
CA LEU A 80 0.80 7.67 -12.24
C LEU A 80 -0.33 8.68 -12.11
N ALA A 81 -0.26 9.76 -12.89
CA ALA A 81 -1.36 10.71 -13.03
C ALA A 81 -2.52 10.06 -13.79
N LEU A 82 -3.38 9.36 -13.07
CA LEU A 82 -4.62 8.75 -13.55
C LEU A 82 -5.80 9.67 -13.25
N ARG A 83 -6.92 9.46 -13.93
CA ARG A 83 -8.17 10.20 -13.69
C ARG A 83 -8.64 10.00 -12.24
N SER A 84 -8.62 8.74 -11.76
CA SER A 84 -8.90 8.38 -10.37
C SER A 84 -7.64 7.73 -9.77
N PRO A 85 -6.80 8.50 -9.05
CA PRO A 85 -5.51 7.99 -8.60
C PRO A 85 -5.62 7.05 -7.40
N VAL A 86 -6.69 7.11 -6.60
CA VAL A 86 -6.85 6.23 -5.42
C VAL A 86 -7.16 4.81 -5.86
N ARG A 87 -6.33 3.86 -5.44
CA ARG A 87 -6.47 2.42 -5.71
C ARG A 87 -7.21 1.69 -4.59
N SER A 88 -6.90 2.06 -3.35
CA SER A 88 -7.54 1.53 -2.16
C SER A 88 -7.38 2.46 -0.97
N LEU A 89 -8.26 2.28 0.02
CA LEU A 89 -8.20 2.91 1.33
C LEU A 89 -8.06 1.81 2.39
N VAL A 90 -7.21 2.07 3.37
CA VAL A 90 -7.05 1.19 4.53
C VAL A 90 -7.41 1.97 5.78
N TRP A 91 -8.31 1.43 6.58
CA TRP A 91 -8.68 1.99 7.88
C TRP A 91 -8.23 1.05 8.98
N ILE A 92 -7.38 1.57 9.87
CA ILE A 92 -6.95 0.91 11.08
C ILE A 92 -7.65 1.59 12.25
N ARG A 93 -8.54 0.88 12.91
CA ARG A 93 -9.25 1.38 14.10
C ARG A 93 -8.60 0.82 15.35
N GLY A 94 -8.56 1.64 16.38
CA GLY A 94 -8.00 1.22 17.64
C GLY A 94 -7.95 2.34 18.67
N ARG A 95 -7.18 2.10 19.71
CA ARG A 95 -7.04 3.01 20.85
C ARG A 95 -5.72 3.76 20.79
N LEU A 96 -5.83 5.08 20.65
CA LEU A 96 -4.69 5.99 20.56
C LEU A 96 -4.22 6.41 21.95
N ARG A 97 -2.92 6.34 22.19
CA ARG A 97 -2.26 6.77 23.45
C ARG A 97 -0.93 7.44 23.16
N ARG A 98 -0.47 8.27 24.11
CA ARG A 98 0.90 8.76 24.05
C ARG A 98 1.91 7.64 24.31
N VAL A 99 2.99 7.64 23.57
CA VAL A 99 4.15 6.79 23.90
C VAL A 99 4.81 7.35 25.18
N PRO A 100 5.05 6.51 26.19
CA PRO A 100 5.81 6.95 27.39
C PRO A 100 7.18 7.49 27.00
N ALA A 101 7.55 8.65 27.55
CA ALA A 101 8.79 9.34 27.18
C ALA A 101 10.07 8.46 27.22
N PRO A 102 10.26 7.55 28.19
CA PRO A 102 11.44 6.65 28.20
C PRO A 102 11.51 5.67 27.02
N LEU A 103 10.38 5.36 26.38
CA LEU A 103 10.31 4.40 25.27
C LEU A 103 10.49 5.06 23.90
N VAL A 104 10.34 6.39 23.82
CA VAL A 104 10.40 7.12 22.54
C VAL A 104 11.72 6.89 21.79
N PRO A 105 12.93 7.03 22.43
CA PRO A 105 14.18 6.85 21.68
C PRO A 105 14.30 5.46 21.04
N ALA A 106 14.03 4.39 21.81
CA ALA A 106 14.12 3.04 21.31
C ALA A 106 13.12 2.78 20.17
N LEU A 107 11.92 3.34 20.25
CA LEU A 107 10.91 3.20 19.22
C LEU A 107 11.29 3.96 17.94
N LEU A 108 11.87 5.17 18.08
CA LEU A 108 12.40 5.91 16.94
C LEU A 108 13.52 5.15 16.21
N ASP A 109 14.42 4.48 16.96
CA ASP A 109 15.50 3.67 16.39
C ASP A 109 14.93 2.49 15.58
N VAL A 110 13.89 1.82 16.09
CA VAL A 110 13.19 0.73 15.37
C VAL A 110 12.58 1.26 14.08
N ILE A 111 11.80 2.34 14.15
CA ILE A 111 11.14 2.92 12.99
C ILE A 111 12.17 3.37 11.95
N ALA A 112 13.22 4.08 12.37
CA ALA A 112 14.26 4.61 11.48
C ALA A 112 15.06 3.50 10.77
N THR A 113 15.14 2.31 11.37
CA THR A 113 15.81 1.16 10.77
C THR A 113 14.99 0.57 9.60
N ASP A 114 13.67 0.51 9.78
CA ASP A 114 12.77 -0.11 8.81
C ASP A 114 12.27 0.89 7.75
N ASP A 115 12.01 2.15 8.19
CA ASP A 115 11.47 3.23 7.36
C ASP A 115 12.14 4.57 7.73
N PRO A 116 13.28 4.90 7.13
CA PRO A 116 13.99 6.15 7.38
C PRO A 116 13.18 7.35 6.88
N ASN A 117 12.45 8.00 7.79
CA ASN A 117 11.60 9.15 7.51
C ASN A 117 12.18 10.42 8.18
N PRO A 118 12.46 11.49 7.43
CA PRO A 118 13.01 12.74 8.00
C PRO A 118 12.15 13.36 9.10
N SER A 119 10.85 13.14 9.11
CA SER A 119 9.93 13.64 10.13
C SER A 119 10.20 13.05 11.53
N LEU A 120 10.91 11.92 11.62
CA LEU A 120 11.34 11.36 12.90
C LEU A 120 12.25 12.31 13.67
N LEU A 121 13.02 13.17 12.98
CA LEU A 121 13.88 14.17 13.59
C LEU A 121 13.09 15.28 14.31
N GLN A 122 11.80 15.45 14.00
CA GLN A 122 10.92 16.43 14.62
C GLN A 122 10.26 15.90 15.90
N VAL A 123 10.42 14.60 16.19
CA VAL A 123 9.88 14.01 17.41
C VAL A 123 10.77 14.37 18.58
N ASN A 124 10.21 15.02 19.61
CA ASN A 124 10.91 15.47 20.83
C ASN A 124 12.12 16.38 20.59
N SER A 125 12.30 16.94 19.39
CA SER A 125 13.35 17.92 19.15
C SER A 125 13.03 19.24 19.89
N VAL A 126 14.08 19.97 20.30
CA VAL A 126 13.91 21.36 20.71
C VAL A 126 13.38 22.14 19.50
N PRO A 127 12.33 22.95 19.62
CA PRO A 127 11.74 23.65 18.48
C PRO A 127 12.78 24.52 17.80
N CYS A 128 13.27 24.09 16.65
CA CYS A 128 14.09 24.92 15.77
C CYS A 128 13.27 25.56 14.66
N ASN A 129 12.10 25.01 14.37
CA ASN A 129 11.09 25.49 13.43
C ASN A 129 9.73 24.95 13.87
N ASP A 130 8.66 25.63 13.54
CA ASP A 130 7.29 25.59 14.06
C ASP A 130 6.53 24.27 14.20
N THR A 131 7.15 23.10 13.99
CA THR A 131 6.39 21.83 14.05
C THR A 131 7.13 20.77 14.85
N GLN A 132 6.95 20.78 16.16
CA GLN A 132 7.35 19.65 17.01
C GLN A 132 6.30 18.55 16.90
N LEU A 133 6.73 17.30 16.72
CA LEU A 133 5.86 16.14 16.69
C LEU A 133 5.93 15.35 18.00
N SER A 134 4.82 14.76 18.37
CA SER A 134 4.71 13.72 19.41
C SER A 134 4.52 12.35 18.77
N LEU A 135 5.18 11.34 19.33
CA LEU A 135 4.97 9.95 18.96
C LEU A 135 3.81 9.38 19.77
N LEU A 136 2.87 8.77 19.07
CA LEU A 136 1.66 8.17 19.62
C LEU A 136 1.61 6.68 19.23
N TRP A 137 0.93 5.88 20.05
CA TRP A 137 0.58 4.49 19.77
C TRP A 137 -0.89 4.36 19.43
N LEU A 138 -1.20 3.80 18.28
CA LEU A 138 -2.53 3.32 17.95
C LEU A 138 -2.54 1.80 18.14
N GLN A 139 -3.14 1.34 19.24
CA GLN A 139 -3.31 -0.09 19.50
C GLN A 139 -4.44 -0.62 18.61
N THR A 140 -4.07 -1.43 17.61
CA THR A 140 -5.00 -1.89 16.57
C THR A 140 -6.05 -2.86 17.15
N GLU A 141 -7.31 -2.58 16.86
CA GLU A 141 -8.46 -3.45 17.19
C GLU A 141 -9.04 -4.08 15.93
N SER A 142 -9.05 -3.35 14.81
CA SER A 142 -9.52 -3.86 13.52
C SER A 142 -8.82 -3.16 12.35
N ALA A 143 -8.73 -3.87 11.23
CA ALA A 143 -8.20 -3.37 9.97
C ALA A 143 -9.18 -3.69 8.83
N VAL A 144 -9.43 -2.71 7.96
CA VAL A 144 -10.30 -2.84 6.80
C VAL A 144 -9.59 -2.26 5.58
N ILE A 145 -9.65 -2.95 4.46
CA ILE A 145 -9.24 -2.41 3.16
C ILE A 145 -10.45 -2.33 2.24
N ALA A 146 -10.59 -1.22 1.52
CA ALA A 146 -11.62 -1.04 0.51
C ALA A 146 -11.01 -0.57 -0.81
N ASP A 147 -11.53 -1.10 -1.91
CA ASP A 147 -11.21 -0.71 -3.27
C ASP A 147 -12.45 -0.74 -4.17
N ALA A 148 -12.27 -0.64 -5.49
CA ALA A 148 -13.36 -0.68 -6.46
C ALA A 148 -14.17 -2.01 -6.44
N THR A 149 -13.67 -3.08 -5.81
CA THR A 149 -14.34 -4.38 -5.72
C THR A 149 -15.15 -4.57 -4.45
N GLY A 150 -14.94 -3.72 -3.44
CA GLY A 150 -15.63 -3.75 -2.16
C GLY A 150 -14.72 -3.51 -0.97
N ALA A 151 -15.21 -3.82 0.23
CA ALA A 151 -14.47 -3.71 1.47
C ALA A 151 -14.31 -5.07 2.14
N GLU A 152 -13.13 -5.32 2.71
CA GLU A 152 -12.79 -6.56 3.40
C GLU A 152 -12.10 -6.24 4.73
N SER A 153 -12.59 -6.85 5.82
CA SER A 153 -11.97 -6.75 7.15
C SER A 153 -10.93 -7.85 7.34
N VAL A 154 -9.86 -7.52 8.06
CA VAL A 154 -8.74 -8.42 8.34
C VAL A 154 -8.53 -8.51 9.85
N GLU A 155 -8.46 -9.72 10.35
CA GLU A 155 -8.13 -10.00 11.75
C GLU A 155 -6.66 -9.63 12.02
N LEU A 156 -6.38 -9.13 13.24
CA LEU A 156 -5.03 -8.70 13.61
C LEU A 156 -4.00 -9.84 13.46
N ARG A 157 -4.36 -11.07 13.82
CA ARG A 157 -3.48 -12.24 13.67
C ARG A 157 -3.08 -12.50 12.21
N ASP A 158 -4.02 -12.29 11.27
CA ASP A 158 -3.78 -12.52 9.84
C ASP A 158 -2.95 -11.38 9.27
N LEU A 159 -3.19 -10.14 9.74
CA LEU A 159 -2.36 -8.99 9.41
C LEU A 159 -0.90 -9.17 9.84
N LEU A 160 -0.66 -9.68 11.05
CA LEU A 160 0.69 -9.94 11.58
C LEU A 160 1.38 -11.11 10.90
N ALA A 161 0.63 -12.14 10.50
CA ALA A 161 1.16 -13.29 9.77
C ALA A 161 1.51 -12.95 8.31
N ALA A 162 0.85 -11.96 7.72
CA ALA A 162 1.09 -11.53 6.36
C ALA A 162 2.39 -10.72 6.24
N ARG A 163 2.96 -10.71 5.03
CA ARG A 163 4.12 -9.90 4.67
C ARG A 163 3.75 -8.93 3.55
N PRO A 164 4.38 -7.75 3.50
CA PRO A 164 4.21 -6.86 2.36
C PRO A 164 4.72 -7.53 1.08
N ASP A 165 4.17 -7.11 -0.06
CA ASP A 165 4.64 -7.58 -1.35
C ASP A 165 6.13 -7.21 -1.56
N PRO A 166 6.97 -8.13 -2.04
CA PRO A 166 8.42 -7.88 -2.20
C PRO A 166 8.73 -6.74 -3.19
N PHE A 167 7.75 -6.32 -4.00
CA PHE A 167 7.93 -5.25 -4.99
C PHE A 167 7.31 -3.92 -4.59
N CYS A 168 6.62 -3.82 -3.44
CA CYS A 168 5.88 -2.61 -3.06
C CYS A 168 6.74 -1.34 -3.06
N VAL A 169 8.02 -1.42 -2.68
CA VAL A 169 8.96 -0.29 -2.73
C VAL A 169 9.39 0.05 -4.16
N LEU A 170 9.47 -0.93 -5.05
CA LEU A 170 9.92 -0.76 -6.44
C LEU A 170 8.77 -0.45 -7.40
N GLU A 171 7.53 -0.73 -7.01
CA GLU A 171 6.35 -0.63 -7.84
C GLU A 171 6.23 0.74 -8.52
N SER A 172 6.37 1.81 -7.74
CA SER A 172 6.20 3.18 -8.23
C SER A 172 7.16 3.51 -9.36
N SER A 173 8.45 3.27 -9.16
CA SER A 173 9.48 3.56 -10.17
C SER A 173 9.31 2.70 -11.43
N TRP A 174 8.91 1.45 -11.27
CA TRP A 174 8.69 0.54 -12.40
C TRP A 174 7.48 0.92 -13.23
N LEU A 175 6.34 1.24 -12.60
CA LEU A 175 5.15 1.63 -13.33
C LEU A 175 5.34 2.95 -14.06
N GLN A 176 6.04 3.93 -13.45
CA GLN A 176 6.40 5.19 -14.08
C GLN A 176 7.30 4.96 -15.30
N HIS A 177 8.34 4.14 -15.17
CA HIS A 177 9.25 3.80 -16.25
C HIS A 177 8.53 3.09 -17.42
N ILE A 178 7.70 2.09 -17.13
CA ILE A 178 6.93 1.39 -18.17
C ILE A 178 5.97 2.34 -18.88
N ASP A 179 5.31 3.25 -18.16
CA ASP A 179 4.36 4.19 -18.77
C ASP A 179 5.04 5.28 -19.61
N ALA A 180 6.21 5.75 -19.18
CA ALA A 180 6.94 6.82 -19.84
C ALA A 180 7.77 6.32 -21.03
N ASP A 181 8.50 5.22 -20.85
CA ASP A 181 9.58 4.83 -21.78
C ASP A 181 9.26 3.56 -22.58
N HIS A 182 8.22 2.79 -22.18
CA HIS A 182 7.91 1.47 -22.75
C HIS A 182 6.45 1.32 -23.14
N ARG A 183 5.95 2.26 -23.93
CA ARG A 183 4.56 2.24 -24.42
C ARG A 183 4.25 0.95 -25.18
N GLU A 184 5.22 0.42 -25.93
CA GLU A 184 5.11 -0.85 -26.65
C GLU A 184 4.83 -2.04 -25.72
N VAL A 185 5.38 -2.01 -24.49
CA VAL A 185 5.11 -3.03 -23.45
C VAL A 185 3.65 -2.95 -23.02
N VAL A 186 3.15 -1.74 -22.77
CA VAL A 186 1.74 -1.52 -22.39
C VAL A 186 0.81 -2.02 -23.50
N ASP A 187 1.13 -1.76 -24.77
CA ASP A 187 0.33 -2.18 -25.93
C ASP A 187 0.30 -3.71 -26.08
N LEU A 188 1.44 -4.39 -25.85
CA LEU A 188 1.50 -5.86 -25.84
C LEU A 188 0.68 -6.47 -24.71
N LEU A 189 0.72 -5.86 -23.52
CA LEU A 189 -0.10 -6.29 -22.38
C LEU A 189 -1.58 -6.02 -22.62
N ALA A 190 -1.92 -4.87 -23.22
CA ALA A 190 -3.28 -4.52 -23.61
C ALA A 190 -3.90 -5.52 -24.60
N ALA A 191 -3.08 -6.11 -25.46
CA ALA A 191 -3.53 -7.17 -26.37
C ALA A 191 -3.99 -8.45 -25.65
N ARG A 192 -3.69 -8.61 -24.35
CA ARG A 192 -4.19 -9.73 -23.51
C ARG A 192 -5.56 -9.45 -22.91
N LEU A 193 -6.02 -8.21 -22.92
CA LEU A 193 -7.33 -7.86 -22.40
C LEU A 193 -8.45 -8.42 -23.30
N PRO A 194 -9.66 -8.64 -22.77
CA PRO A 194 -10.84 -8.89 -23.57
C PRO A 194 -11.06 -7.79 -24.61
N VAL A 195 -11.51 -8.14 -25.81
CA VAL A 195 -11.67 -7.19 -26.93
C VAL A 195 -12.54 -5.98 -26.54
N SER A 196 -13.57 -6.20 -25.72
CA SER A 196 -14.44 -5.14 -25.20
C SER A 196 -13.71 -4.10 -24.34
N LEU A 197 -12.60 -4.46 -23.71
CA LEU A 197 -11.80 -3.59 -22.82
C LEU A 197 -10.58 -2.97 -23.53
N ARG A 198 -10.27 -3.35 -24.77
CA ARG A 198 -9.15 -2.75 -25.53
C ARG A 198 -9.43 -1.34 -26.04
N ARG A 199 -10.69 -0.88 -25.94
CA ARG A 199 -11.10 0.46 -26.37
C ARG A 199 -11.01 1.42 -25.19
N GLY A 200 -9.99 2.28 -25.17
CA GLY A 200 -9.75 3.24 -24.10
C GLY A 200 -8.26 3.52 -23.94
N ARG A 201 -7.93 4.42 -23.04
CA ARG A 201 -6.54 4.68 -22.64
C ARG A 201 -6.15 3.64 -21.61
N ILE A 202 -5.24 2.74 -21.97
CA ILE A 202 -4.77 1.68 -21.06
C ILE A 202 -3.49 2.17 -20.37
N ARG A 203 -3.48 2.09 -19.04
CA ARG A 203 -2.40 2.54 -18.18
C ARG A 203 -2.01 1.44 -17.18
N PRO A 204 -0.73 1.33 -16.82
CA PRO A 204 -0.32 0.53 -15.67
C PRO A 204 -0.97 1.09 -14.39
N LEU A 205 -1.52 0.21 -13.56
CA LEU A 205 -2.18 0.59 -12.29
C LEU A 205 -1.45 0.04 -11.09
N GLY A 206 -0.92 -1.16 -11.17
CA GLY A 206 -0.28 -1.81 -10.05
C GLY A 206 0.51 -3.05 -10.47
N LEU A 207 1.50 -3.40 -9.66
CA LEU A 207 2.37 -4.54 -9.86
C LEU A 207 2.64 -5.20 -8.51
N ASP A 208 2.38 -6.50 -8.43
CA ASP A 208 2.69 -7.32 -7.27
C ASP A 208 3.24 -8.69 -7.69
N ARG A 209 3.64 -9.51 -6.73
CA ARG A 209 4.18 -10.85 -6.97
C ARG A 209 3.24 -11.79 -7.75
N TYR A 210 1.95 -11.48 -7.82
CA TYR A 210 0.93 -12.31 -8.44
C TYR A 210 0.56 -11.86 -9.85
N GLY A 211 0.90 -10.62 -10.25
CA GLY A 211 0.54 -10.10 -11.58
C GLY A 211 0.65 -8.60 -11.73
N LEU A 212 0.25 -8.15 -12.91
CA LEU A 212 0.18 -6.74 -13.26
C LEU A 212 -1.29 -6.31 -13.31
N ARG A 213 -1.61 -5.14 -12.79
CA ARG A 213 -2.93 -4.50 -12.94
C ARG A 213 -2.84 -3.40 -13.99
N LEU A 214 -3.83 -3.37 -14.85
CA LEU A 214 -4.01 -2.31 -15.85
C LEU A 214 -5.34 -1.61 -15.59
N ARG A 215 -5.36 -0.30 -15.77
CA ARG A 215 -6.57 0.51 -15.81
C ARG A 215 -6.91 0.86 -17.24
N VAL A 216 -8.15 0.65 -17.62
CA VAL A 216 -8.74 1.06 -18.89
C VAL A 216 -9.60 2.28 -18.63
N GLU A 217 -9.12 3.46 -19.00
CA GLU A 217 -9.85 4.72 -18.88
C GLU A 217 -10.71 4.93 -20.14
N ARG A 218 -12.02 5.02 -19.96
CA ARG A 218 -13.01 5.22 -21.04
C ARG A 218 -13.89 6.44 -20.75
N ALA A 219 -14.70 6.84 -21.71
CA ALA A 219 -15.65 7.93 -21.53
C ALA A 219 -16.78 7.56 -20.54
N ASP A 220 -17.14 6.29 -20.51
CA ASP A 220 -18.22 5.72 -19.67
C ASP A 220 -17.74 5.21 -18.29
N GLY A 221 -16.44 5.35 -17.96
CA GLY A 221 -15.87 4.94 -16.69
C GLY A 221 -14.49 4.30 -16.80
N GLU A 222 -14.04 3.74 -15.69
CA GLU A 222 -12.74 3.08 -15.56
C GLU A 222 -12.94 1.60 -15.24
N HIS A 223 -12.06 0.75 -15.78
CA HIS A 223 -12.08 -0.69 -15.53
C HIS A 223 -10.68 -1.17 -15.17
N ASP A 224 -10.55 -1.76 -13.99
CA ASP A 224 -9.30 -2.36 -13.55
C ASP A 224 -9.26 -3.84 -13.94
N VAL A 225 -8.16 -4.27 -14.53
CA VAL A 225 -7.97 -5.64 -14.97
C VAL A 225 -6.64 -6.17 -14.47
N ARG A 226 -6.66 -7.34 -13.83
CA ARG A 226 -5.45 -8.06 -13.44
C ARG A 226 -5.04 -9.04 -14.54
N LEU A 227 -3.78 -8.97 -14.93
CA LEU A 227 -3.09 -9.96 -15.73
C LEU A 227 -2.25 -10.84 -14.79
N PRO A 228 -2.72 -12.04 -14.42
CA PRO A 228 -2.03 -12.87 -13.43
C PRO A 228 -0.76 -13.49 -14.01
N PHE A 229 0.25 -13.64 -13.18
CA PHE A 229 1.39 -14.49 -13.48
C PHE A 229 1.00 -15.97 -13.36
N ALA A 230 1.74 -16.85 -14.01
CA ALA A 230 1.50 -18.30 -13.93
C ALA A 230 1.76 -18.88 -12.53
N ALA A 231 2.64 -18.22 -11.76
CA ALA A 231 2.94 -18.52 -10.36
C ALA A 231 3.48 -17.24 -9.70
N PRO A 232 3.35 -17.10 -8.38
CA PRO A 232 3.91 -15.96 -7.65
C PRO A 232 5.41 -15.86 -7.85
N VAL A 233 5.93 -14.63 -7.97
CA VAL A 233 7.36 -14.32 -8.13
C VAL A 233 7.86 -13.53 -6.93
N ASN A 234 9.14 -13.72 -6.55
CA ASN A 234 9.69 -13.14 -5.33
C ASN A 234 10.94 -12.30 -5.56
N ASP A 235 11.42 -12.22 -6.79
CA ASP A 235 12.63 -11.49 -7.14
C ASP A 235 12.51 -10.80 -8.51
N VAL A 236 13.38 -9.83 -8.75
CA VAL A 236 13.38 -8.99 -9.96
C VAL A 236 13.60 -9.82 -11.23
N THR A 237 14.40 -10.86 -11.17
CA THR A 237 14.68 -11.74 -12.34
C THR A 237 13.42 -12.53 -12.71
N GLY A 238 12.75 -13.11 -11.72
CA GLY A 238 11.48 -13.80 -11.88
C GLY A 238 10.40 -12.88 -12.42
N LEU A 239 10.32 -11.64 -11.91
CA LEU A 239 9.39 -10.63 -12.35
C LEU A 239 9.60 -10.25 -13.82
N GLY A 240 10.85 -9.98 -14.24
CA GLY A 240 11.17 -9.69 -15.64
C GLY A 240 10.82 -10.85 -16.57
N ARG A 241 10.99 -12.11 -16.10
CA ARG A 241 10.55 -13.30 -16.87
C ARG A 241 9.04 -13.40 -16.97
N ALA A 242 8.31 -13.17 -15.86
CA ALA A 242 6.85 -13.22 -15.83
C ALA A 242 6.22 -12.17 -16.76
N ILE A 243 6.74 -10.95 -16.75
CA ILE A 243 6.30 -9.87 -17.67
C ILE A 243 6.54 -10.27 -19.13
N ARG A 244 7.72 -10.82 -19.48
CA ARG A 244 7.99 -11.31 -20.85
C ARG A 244 7.03 -12.41 -21.30
N VAL A 245 6.63 -13.30 -20.38
CA VAL A 245 5.60 -14.31 -20.66
C VAL A 245 4.26 -13.66 -20.93
N LEU A 246 3.86 -12.67 -20.14
CA LEU A 246 2.63 -11.91 -20.36
C LEU A 246 2.64 -11.17 -21.72
N MET A 247 3.75 -10.60 -22.12
CA MET A 247 3.89 -9.95 -23.43
C MET A 247 3.82 -10.94 -24.60
N GLY A 248 3.90 -12.23 -24.34
CA GLY A 248 3.83 -13.26 -25.39
C GLY A 248 5.16 -13.53 -26.08
N CYS A 249 6.27 -13.41 -25.35
CA CYS A 249 7.59 -13.70 -25.87
C CYS A 249 7.62 -15.11 -26.52
N PRO A 250 7.85 -15.23 -27.84
CA PRO A 250 7.74 -16.49 -28.57
C PRO A 250 8.76 -17.54 -28.10
N PHE A 251 9.94 -17.10 -27.61
CA PHE A 251 10.95 -18.00 -27.08
C PHE A 251 10.53 -18.70 -25.78
N LEU A 252 9.77 -18.04 -24.93
CA LEU A 252 9.27 -18.61 -23.67
C LEU A 252 7.97 -19.40 -23.85
N ASN A 253 7.10 -18.97 -24.75
CA ASN A 253 5.87 -19.67 -25.06
C ASN A 253 6.10 -20.90 -25.96
N GLY A 254 7.06 -20.86 -26.87
CA GLY A 254 7.44 -21.98 -27.72
C GLY A 254 8.05 -23.17 -26.97
N LEU A 255 8.72 -22.93 -25.84
CA LEU A 255 9.27 -23.99 -24.98
C LEU A 255 8.19 -24.70 -24.16
N ARG A 256 7.05 -24.08 -23.89
CA ARG A 256 5.92 -24.71 -23.19
C ARG A 256 5.06 -25.58 -24.13
N ALA A 257 4.93 -25.21 -25.39
CA ALA A 257 4.18 -25.98 -26.38
C ALA A 257 4.84 -27.34 -26.76
N ARG A 258 6.14 -27.52 -26.45
CA ARG A 258 6.88 -28.77 -26.73
C ARG A 258 6.96 -29.75 -25.56
N ARG A 259 6.34 -29.46 -24.43
CA ARG A 259 6.27 -30.32 -23.25
C ARG A 259 4.87 -30.87 -22.93
N GLY A 260 3.95 -30.80 -23.90
CA GLY A 260 2.65 -31.43 -23.86
C GLY A 260 2.65 -32.77 -24.60
#